data_39d04c32d8b31e62fabfb089f226d95e
#
_entry.id   39d04c32d8b31e62fabfb089f226d95e
#
_cell.length_a   1.000
_cell.length_b   1.000
_cell.length_c   1.000
_cell.angle_alpha   90.00
_cell.angle_beta   90.00
_cell.angle_gamma   90.00
#
_symmetry.space_group_name_H-M   'P 1'
#
loop_
_entity.id
_entity.type
_entity.pdbx_description
1 polymer ?
#
loop_
_entity_poly.entity_id
_entity_poly.type
_entity_poly.pdbx_seq_one_letter_code
_entity_poly.pdbx_strand_id
1 'polypeptide(L)'
;MDHFELVSEYEPTGDQPQAIEKLTKGFQDGNQFETLLGVTGSGKTFTMANIIQNLNKPTLILAHNKTLAAQLYSEFKAFFPHNAVEYFVSYYDYYQPEAYVPSTDTYIEKDSSVNDEIDKLRHSATAALIERKDVIVVSSVSCIYGIGSKESYSEMMISLRPGMIKDRDEVIDDLINIQYVRSELDFKRGTFRVKGDVLEILPVSTFEDAVRVEFFGDEIDRIVEFDVLTGEVKRSLNFVAIFPASPVSYTHLRAHETR
;
A
#
# COMPACT_ATOMS: atom_id res chain seq x y z
N MET A 1 14.37 2.46 2.95
CA MET A 1 15.20 3.67 2.85
C MET A 1 14.64 4.74 3.79
N ASP A 2 15.46 5.66 4.27
CA ASP A 2 15.00 6.70 5.22
C ASP A 2 15.04 8.10 4.61
N HIS A 3 15.32 8.22 3.32
CA HIS A 3 15.41 9.50 2.61
C HIS A 3 14.91 9.37 1.16
N PHE A 4 14.42 10.48 0.64
CA PHE A 4 14.00 10.59 -0.75
C PHE A 4 15.20 10.87 -1.66
N GLU A 5 15.28 10.16 -2.77
CA GLU A 5 16.27 10.31 -3.81
C GLU A 5 15.57 10.67 -5.13
N LEU A 6 15.64 11.96 -5.51
CA LEU A 6 15.08 12.45 -6.76
C LEU A 6 16.01 12.06 -7.93
N VAL A 7 15.48 11.32 -8.87
CA VAL A 7 16.16 10.96 -10.11
C VAL A 7 15.50 11.72 -11.26
N SER A 8 16.23 12.57 -11.95
CA SER A 8 15.71 13.35 -13.07
C SER A 8 16.83 13.72 -14.06
N GLU A 9 16.51 13.72 -15.35
CA GLU A 9 17.37 14.29 -16.39
C GLU A 9 17.27 15.84 -16.45
N TYR A 10 16.30 16.43 -15.73
CA TYR A 10 16.06 17.86 -15.70
C TYR A 10 16.66 18.49 -14.45
N GLU A 11 17.15 19.72 -14.63
CA GLU A 11 17.53 20.61 -13.53
C GLU A 11 16.50 21.73 -13.37
N PRO A 12 16.30 22.27 -12.15
CA PRO A 12 15.43 23.39 -11.93
C PRO A 12 15.86 24.62 -12.73
N THR A 13 14.95 25.20 -13.52
CA THR A 13 15.23 26.37 -14.40
C THR A 13 14.23 27.51 -14.17
N GLY A 14 14.56 28.68 -14.65
CA GLY A 14 13.70 29.87 -14.53
C GLY A 14 13.45 30.26 -13.09
N ASP A 15 12.17 30.34 -12.71
CA ASP A 15 11.75 30.71 -11.33
C ASP A 15 11.70 29.49 -10.38
N GLN A 16 11.91 28.26 -10.88
CA GLN A 16 11.82 27.05 -10.07
C GLN A 16 12.83 27.01 -8.91
N PRO A 17 14.14 27.33 -9.11
CA PRO A 17 15.11 27.33 -8.00
C PRO A 17 14.67 28.23 -6.84
N GLN A 18 14.21 29.44 -7.15
CA GLN A 18 13.73 30.39 -6.14
C GLN A 18 12.46 29.88 -5.43
N ALA A 19 11.52 29.25 -6.18
CA ALA A 19 10.30 28.70 -5.61
C ALA A 19 10.63 27.52 -4.67
N ILE A 20 11.52 26.62 -5.08
CA ILE A 20 11.97 25.47 -4.27
C ILE A 20 12.60 25.97 -2.95
N GLU A 21 13.53 26.92 -3.04
CA GLU A 21 14.20 27.48 -1.86
C GLU A 21 13.20 28.11 -0.89
N LYS A 22 12.33 29.02 -1.39
CA LYS A 22 11.34 29.74 -0.56
C LYS A 22 10.34 28.81 0.11
N LEU A 23 9.76 27.86 -0.64
CA LEU A 23 8.77 26.94 -0.12
C LEU A 23 9.39 25.94 0.88
N THR A 24 10.59 25.42 0.57
CA THR A 24 11.31 24.54 1.50
C THR A 24 11.61 25.26 2.80
N LYS A 25 12.13 26.49 2.71
CA LYS A 25 12.43 27.32 3.89
C LYS A 25 11.18 27.66 4.69
N GLY A 26 10.09 28.06 4.01
CA GLY A 26 8.82 28.36 4.67
C GLY A 26 8.31 27.19 5.53
N PHE A 27 8.32 25.96 5.02
CA PHE A 27 7.97 24.78 5.80
C PHE A 27 8.96 24.48 6.94
N GLN A 28 10.26 24.70 6.73
CA GLN A 28 11.28 24.53 7.78
C GLN A 28 11.13 25.58 8.90
N ASP A 29 10.73 26.80 8.57
CA ASP A 29 10.46 27.88 9.51
C ASP A 29 9.11 27.71 10.24
N GLY A 30 8.32 26.68 9.90
CA GLY A 30 7.08 26.31 10.58
C GLY A 30 5.79 26.81 9.93
N ASN A 31 5.84 27.33 8.69
CA ASN A 31 4.63 27.68 7.96
C ASN A 31 3.76 26.42 7.76
N GLN A 32 2.47 26.54 8.11
CA GLN A 32 1.53 25.45 7.95
C GLN A 32 0.98 25.35 6.53
N PHE A 33 0.94 26.47 5.83
CA PHE A 33 0.36 26.57 4.48
C PHE A 33 1.30 27.36 3.58
N GLU A 34 1.54 26.80 2.39
CA GLU A 34 2.30 27.43 1.32
C GLU A 34 1.55 27.28 -0.01
N THR A 35 1.68 28.22 -0.91
CA THR A 35 1.00 28.18 -2.21
C THR A 35 2.00 28.33 -3.34
N LEU A 36 2.09 27.32 -4.22
CA LEU A 36 2.83 27.37 -5.46
C LEU A 36 1.90 27.81 -6.60
N LEU A 37 2.06 29.05 -7.08
CA LEU A 37 1.33 29.57 -8.22
C LEU A 37 2.16 29.44 -9.50
N GLY A 38 1.59 28.82 -10.52
CA GLY A 38 2.27 28.66 -11.81
C GLY A 38 1.30 28.24 -12.92
N VAL A 39 1.58 28.64 -14.14
CA VAL A 39 0.78 28.25 -15.32
C VAL A 39 0.94 26.75 -15.62
N THR A 40 0.06 26.23 -16.47
CA THR A 40 0.18 24.85 -16.98
C THR A 40 1.49 24.70 -17.73
N GLY A 41 2.21 23.59 -17.48
CA GLY A 41 3.50 23.34 -18.11
C GLY A 41 4.72 24.05 -17.47
N SER A 42 4.54 24.80 -16.37
CA SER A 42 5.66 25.45 -15.66
C SER A 42 6.50 24.51 -14.79
N GLY A 43 6.27 23.19 -14.84
CA GLY A 43 7.03 22.21 -14.07
C GLY A 43 6.70 22.19 -12.58
N LYS A 44 5.45 22.50 -12.19
CA LYS A 44 5.02 22.46 -10.78
C LYS A 44 5.25 21.11 -10.12
N THR A 45 5.00 20.00 -10.82
CA THR A 45 5.23 18.65 -10.28
C THR A 45 6.70 18.43 -9.96
N PHE A 46 7.59 18.85 -10.85
CA PHE A 46 9.04 18.78 -10.62
C PHE A 46 9.50 19.69 -9.47
N THR A 47 8.93 20.89 -9.36
CA THR A 47 9.15 21.79 -8.21
C THR A 47 8.74 21.12 -6.90
N MET A 48 7.54 20.49 -6.87
CA MET A 48 7.07 19.74 -5.69
C MET A 48 7.97 18.56 -5.36
N ALA A 49 8.46 17.81 -6.35
CA ALA A 49 9.39 16.70 -6.14
C ALA A 49 10.68 17.15 -5.45
N ASN A 50 11.26 18.29 -5.88
CA ASN A 50 12.43 18.88 -5.21
C ASN A 50 12.14 19.28 -3.75
N ILE A 51 10.96 19.86 -3.48
CA ILE A 51 10.56 20.24 -2.12
C ILE A 51 10.40 18.98 -1.25
N ILE A 52 9.79 17.91 -1.76
CA ILE A 52 9.63 16.65 -1.04
C ILE A 52 11.01 16.07 -0.67
N GLN A 53 11.94 16.03 -1.60
CA GLN A 53 13.31 15.59 -1.33
C GLN A 53 13.98 16.44 -0.23
N ASN A 54 13.89 17.77 -0.33
CA ASN A 54 14.52 18.68 0.61
C ASN A 54 13.93 18.61 2.02
N LEU A 55 12.62 18.40 2.15
CA LEU A 55 11.94 18.26 3.44
C LEU A 55 12.10 16.87 4.05
N ASN A 56 12.28 15.85 3.21
CA ASN A 56 12.44 14.46 3.60
C ASN A 56 11.35 13.94 4.58
N LYS A 57 10.10 14.23 4.26
CA LYS A 57 8.94 13.83 5.09
C LYS A 57 7.95 13.00 4.28
N PRO A 58 7.28 11.99 4.89
CA PRO A 58 6.16 11.29 4.25
C PRO A 58 5.16 12.31 3.72
N THR A 59 4.73 12.12 2.48
CA THR A 59 3.94 13.11 1.75
C THR A 59 2.65 12.51 1.22
N LEU A 60 1.53 13.21 1.42
CA LEU A 60 0.24 12.89 0.83
C LEU A 60 -0.09 13.90 -0.26
N ILE A 61 -0.36 13.44 -1.47
CA ILE A 61 -0.77 14.24 -2.62
C ILE A 61 -2.24 13.96 -2.91
N LEU A 62 -3.09 14.97 -2.74
CA LEU A 62 -4.52 14.86 -3.00
C LEU A 62 -4.87 15.47 -4.36
N ALA A 63 -5.40 14.65 -5.25
CA ALA A 63 -5.93 15.07 -6.55
C ALA A 63 -7.46 15.07 -6.52
N HIS A 64 -8.09 15.97 -7.30
CA HIS A 64 -9.54 16.10 -7.33
C HIS A 64 -10.27 14.95 -8.03
N ASN A 65 -9.56 14.15 -8.84
CA ASN A 65 -10.11 12.95 -9.48
C ASN A 65 -9.06 11.86 -9.69
N LYS A 66 -9.51 10.64 -10.07
CA LYS A 66 -8.63 9.49 -10.30
C LYS A 66 -7.66 9.67 -11.46
N THR A 67 -8.08 10.35 -12.53
CA THR A 67 -7.24 10.56 -13.73
C THR A 67 -6.03 11.42 -13.41
N LEU A 68 -6.23 12.53 -12.69
CA LEU A 68 -5.12 13.37 -12.24
C LEU A 68 -4.26 12.65 -11.21
N ALA A 69 -4.88 11.87 -10.30
CA ALA A 69 -4.12 11.08 -9.36
C ALA A 69 -3.21 10.05 -10.08
N ALA A 70 -3.71 9.37 -11.12
CA ALA A 70 -2.91 8.42 -11.91
C ALA A 70 -1.77 9.11 -12.64
N GLN A 71 -2.00 10.29 -13.22
CA GLN A 71 -0.96 11.09 -13.86
C GLN A 71 0.13 11.47 -12.87
N LEU A 72 -0.24 12.06 -11.72
CA LEU A 72 0.70 12.45 -10.68
C LEU A 72 1.47 11.25 -10.11
N TYR A 73 0.78 10.12 -9.89
CA TYR A 73 1.43 8.89 -9.48
C TYR A 73 2.54 8.46 -10.45
N SER A 74 2.24 8.47 -11.74
CA SER A 74 3.22 8.12 -12.78
C SER A 74 4.41 9.08 -12.80
N GLU A 75 4.15 10.40 -12.70
CA GLU A 75 5.20 11.41 -12.66
C GLU A 75 6.10 11.26 -11.41
N PHE A 76 5.50 11.12 -10.22
CA PHE A 76 6.27 10.94 -8.98
C PHE A 76 7.00 9.59 -8.93
N LYS A 77 6.44 8.53 -9.51
CA LYS A 77 7.12 7.23 -9.62
C LYS A 77 8.36 7.31 -10.51
N ALA A 78 8.32 8.12 -11.57
CA ALA A 78 9.47 8.37 -12.41
C ALA A 78 10.54 9.21 -11.70
N PHE A 79 10.13 10.21 -10.89
CA PHE A 79 11.06 11.02 -10.09
C PHE A 79 11.67 10.29 -8.90
N PHE A 80 10.98 9.33 -8.33
CA PHE A 80 11.40 8.60 -7.14
C PHE A 80 11.36 7.07 -7.37
N PRO A 81 12.16 6.54 -8.30
CA PRO A 81 12.10 5.12 -8.68
C PRO A 81 12.49 4.17 -7.54
N HIS A 82 13.28 4.64 -6.56
CA HIS A 82 13.79 3.85 -5.44
C HIS A 82 12.99 4.05 -4.14
N ASN A 83 12.09 5.02 -4.10
CA ASN A 83 11.25 5.32 -2.95
C ASN A 83 9.84 4.70 -3.09
N ALA A 84 9.10 4.63 -2.00
CA ALA A 84 7.74 4.15 -2.01
C ALA A 84 6.79 5.23 -2.53
N VAL A 85 6.46 5.17 -3.80
CA VAL A 85 5.39 5.98 -4.39
C VAL A 85 4.18 5.10 -4.58
N GLU A 86 3.09 5.42 -3.89
CA GLU A 86 1.92 4.59 -3.74
C GLU A 86 0.68 5.28 -4.30
N TYR A 87 -0.24 4.48 -4.87
CA TYR A 87 -1.48 4.95 -5.44
C TYR A 87 -2.67 4.52 -4.59
N PHE A 88 -3.45 5.50 -4.09
CA PHE A 88 -4.55 5.24 -3.18
C PHE A 88 -5.85 5.89 -3.64
N VAL A 89 -6.74 5.11 -4.26
CA VAL A 89 -8.02 5.58 -4.80
C VAL A 89 -9.18 4.72 -4.30
N SER A 90 -10.42 5.14 -4.53
CA SER A 90 -11.58 4.36 -4.13
C SER A 90 -11.73 3.09 -4.97
N TYR A 91 -12.31 2.05 -4.38
CA TYR A 91 -12.57 0.75 -5.02
C TYR A 91 -13.47 0.85 -6.25
N TYR A 92 -14.40 1.81 -6.27
CA TYR A 92 -15.42 1.89 -7.29
C TYR A 92 -14.90 2.64 -8.52
N ASP A 93 -14.62 1.90 -9.60
CA ASP A 93 -14.30 2.47 -10.91
C ASP A 93 -15.56 2.74 -11.72
N TYR A 94 -16.60 2.02 -11.48
CA TYR A 94 -17.85 2.12 -12.21
C TYR A 94 -19.04 1.89 -11.28
N TYR A 95 -19.87 2.91 -11.12
CA TYR A 95 -21.19 2.78 -10.53
C TYR A 95 -22.15 2.51 -11.69
N GLN A 96 -22.48 1.27 -11.96
CA GLN A 96 -23.62 0.93 -12.80
C GLN A 96 -24.84 0.95 -11.90
N PRO A 97 -25.72 1.97 -12.01
CA PRO A 97 -26.97 1.98 -11.27
C PRO A 97 -27.81 0.77 -11.71
N GLU A 98 -28.57 0.25 -10.77
CA GLU A 98 -29.63 -0.72 -11.12
C GLU A 98 -30.47 -0.16 -12.25
N ALA A 99 -30.60 -0.91 -13.31
CA ALA A 99 -31.41 -0.50 -14.46
C ALA A 99 -32.33 -1.64 -14.88
N TYR A 100 -33.60 -1.32 -14.99
CA TYR A 100 -34.57 -2.21 -15.61
C TYR A 100 -34.78 -1.77 -17.05
N VAL A 101 -34.57 -2.71 -18.01
CA VAL A 101 -34.80 -2.47 -19.43
C VAL A 101 -36.13 -3.08 -19.82
N PRO A 102 -37.24 -2.30 -19.90
CA PRO A 102 -38.59 -2.84 -20.14
C PRO A 102 -38.75 -3.55 -21.47
N SER A 103 -37.93 -3.18 -22.49
CA SER A 103 -38.01 -3.76 -23.83
C SER A 103 -37.50 -5.21 -23.90
N THR A 104 -36.67 -5.65 -22.95
CA THR A 104 -36.11 -7.01 -22.89
C THR A 104 -36.43 -7.72 -21.61
N ASP A 105 -37.24 -7.13 -20.74
CA ASP A 105 -37.58 -7.65 -19.39
C ASP A 105 -36.32 -8.06 -18.62
N THR A 106 -35.26 -7.25 -18.75
CA THR A 106 -33.96 -7.55 -18.16
C THR A 106 -33.71 -6.60 -17.00
N TYR A 107 -33.49 -7.19 -15.83
CA TYR A 107 -32.99 -6.46 -14.65
C TYR A 107 -31.47 -6.54 -14.63
N ILE A 108 -30.81 -5.39 -14.71
CA ILE A 108 -29.36 -5.28 -14.56
C ILE A 108 -29.08 -5.05 -13.09
N GLU A 109 -28.57 -6.06 -12.41
CA GLU A 109 -28.16 -5.96 -11.03
C GLU A 109 -26.98 -4.98 -10.87
N LYS A 110 -26.93 -4.37 -9.69
CA LYS A 110 -25.80 -3.53 -9.29
C LYS A 110 -24.54 -4.38 -9.19
N ASP A 111 -23.66 -4.29 -10.17
CA ASP A 111 -22.37 -4.95 -10.11
C ASP A 111 -21.35 -4.01 -9.41
N SER A 112 -20.95 -4.39 -8.22
CA SER A 112 -19.88 -3.76 -7.46
C SER A 112 -18.71 -4.73 -7.34
N SER A 113 -18.13 -5.15 -8.47
CA SER A 113 -16.92 -5.94 -8.43
C SER A 113 -15.79 -5.11 -7.81
N VAL A 114 -15.21 -5.61 -6.73
CA VAL A 114 -13.99 -5.05 -6.15
C VAL A 114 -12.89 -5.27 -7.17
N ASN A 115 -12.27 -4.20 -7.63
CA ASN A 115 -11.12 -4.30 -8.51
C ASN A 115 -9.91 -4.76 -7.68
N ASP A 116 -9.49 -6.01 -7.87
CA ASP A 116 -8.39 -6.64 -7.14
C ASP A 116 -7.06 -5.85 -7.25
N GLU A 117 -6.86 -5.14 -8.36
CA GLU A 117 -5.67 -4.32 -8.56
C GLU A 117 -5.70 -3.06 -7.68
N ILE A 118 -6.86 -2.39 -7.59
CA ILE A 118 -7.04 -1.25 -6.69
C ILE A 118 -6.93 -1.69 -5.24
N ASP A 119 -7.47 -2.84 -4.90
CA ASP A 119 -7.35 -3.42 -3.55
C ASP A 119 -5.89 -3.64 -3.17
N LYS A 120 -5.11 -4.28 -4.03
CA LYS A 120 -3.67 -4.45 -3.85
C LYS A 120 -2.95 -3.12 -3.63
N LEU A 121 -3.20 -2.12 -4.50
CA LEU A 121 -2.54 -0.81 -4.40
C LEU A 121 -2.86 -0.11 -3.08
N ARG A 122 -4.09 -0.25 -2.56
CA ARG A 122 -4.48 0.30 -1.26
C ARG A 122 -3.76 -0.41 -0.10
N HIS A 123 -3.67 -1.73 -0.15
CA HIS A 123 -2.90 -2.51 0.84
C HIS A 123 -1.41 -2.16 0.78
N SER A 124 -0.83 -2.04 -0.42
CA SER A 124 0.56 -1.61 -0.61
C SER A 124 0.82 -0.24 0.02
N ALA A 125 -0.04 0.75 -0.25
CA ALA A 125 0.08 2.08 0.33
C ALA A 125 0.01 2.06 1.87
N THR A 126 -0.90 1.27 2.43
CA THR A 126 -1.05 1.16 3.88
C THR A 126 0.16 0.49 4.52
N ALA A 127 0.66 -0.59 3.93
CA ALA A 127 1.87 -1.27 4.37
C ALA A 127 3.09 -0.34 4.32
N ALA A 128 3.29 0.36 3.18
CA ALA A 128 4.40 1.28 3.02
C ALA A 128 4.41 2.40 4.08
N LEU A 129 3.25 2.96 4.44
CA LEU A 129 3.14 4.00 5.48
C LEU A 129 3.51 3.50 6.88
N ILE A 130 3.41 2.21 7.14
CA ILE A 130 3.78 1.61 8.43
C ILE A 130 5.25 1.23 8.46
N GLU A 131 5.77 0.69 7.34
CA GLU A 131 7.12 0.12 7.27
C GLU A 131 8.20 1.12 6.89
N ARG A 132 7.85 2.20 6.18
CA ARG A 132 8.82 3.12 5.56
C ARG A 132 8.58 4.56 5.98
N LYS A 133 9.63 5.39 5.87
CA LYS A 133 9.57 6.84 6.10
C LYS A 133 9.62 7.65 4.81
N ASP A 134 10.11 7.05 3.74
CA ASP A 134 10.27 7.63 2.41
C ASP A 134 9.07 7.30 1.51
N VAL A 135 7.86 7.69 1.95
CA VAL A 135 6.59 7.33 1.30
C VAL A 135 5.90 8.57 0.73
N ILE A 136 5.51 8.48 -0.54
CA ILE A 136 4.61 9.42 -1.21
C ILE A 136 3.33 8.67 -1.56
N VAL A 137 2.20 9.08 -0.99
CA VAL A 137 0.88 8.54 -1.36
C VAL A 137 0.18 9.54 -2.26
N VAL A 138 -0.13 9.11 -3.48
CA VAL A 138 -0.96 9.89 -4.41
C VAL A 138 -2.39 9.36 -4.38
N SER A 139 -3.32 10.23 -4.06
CA SER A 139 -4.69 9.85 -3.73
C SER A 139 -5.72 10.75 -4.40
N SER A 140 -6.91 10.20 -4.66
CA SER A 140 -8.08 11.01 -4.99
C SER A 140 -8.86 11.37 -3.72
N VAL A 141 -9.62 12.46 -3.75
CA VAL A 141 -10.44 12.91 -2.61
C VAL A 141 -11.44 11.86 -2.11
N SER A 142 -11.81 10.90 -2.96
CA SER A 142 -12.71 9.79 -2.60
C SER A 142 -12.12 8.78 -1.62
N CYS A 143 -10.81 8.82 -1.38
CA CYS A 143 -10.13 7.89 -0.45
C CYS A 143 -10.37 8.18 1.03
N ILE A 144 -10.89 9.37 1.38
CA ILE A 144 -11.21 9.73 2.78
C ILE A 144 -12.34 8.88 3.39
N TYR A 145 -13.04 8.10 2.56
CA TYR A 145 -14.12 7.23 2.99
C TYR A 145 -13.64 5.76 3.07
N GLY A 146 -14.04 5.04 4.13
CA GLY A 146 -13.91 3.58 4.23
C GLY A 146 -12.55 3.08 4.71
N ILE A 147 -11.77 3.89 5.39
CA ILE A 147 -10.54 3.46 6.07
C ILE A 147 -10.88 3.22 7.55
N GLY A 148 -10.57 2.03 8.06
CA GLY A 148 -10.61 1.74 9.49
C GLY A 148 -9.58 2.57 10.28
N SER A 149 -9.56 2.44 11.62
CA SER A 149 -8.57 3.15 12.42
C SER A 149 -7.16 2.61 12.15
N LYS A 150 -6.16 3.49 12.15
CA LYS A 150 -4.75 3.14 12.01
C LYS A 150 -4.30 2.18 13.11
N GLU A 151 -4.77 2.42 14.33
CA GLU A 151 -4.46 1.63 15.50
C GLU A 151 -4.91 0.18 15.33
N SER A 152 -6.16 -0.03 14.93
CA SER A 152 -6.72 -1.37 14.70
C SER A 152 -5.98 -2.13 13.58
N TYR A 153 -5.56 -1.44 12.53
CA TYR A 153 -4.82 -2.07 11.44
C TYR A 153 -3.41 -2.47 11.86
N SER A 154 -2.73 -1.64 12.66
CA SER A 154 -1.40 -1.92 13.17
C SER A 154 -1.40 -3.01 14.25
N GLU A 155 -2.42 -3.07 15.10
CA GLU A 155 -2.57 -4.08 16.15
C GLU A 155 -2.80 -5.48 15.61
N MET A 156 -3.38 -5.59 14.41
CA MET A 156 -3.61 -6.88 13.75
C MET A 156 -2.46 -7.32 12.83
N MET A 157 -1.40 -6.55 12.74
CA MET A 157 -0.22 -6.93 11.96
C MET A 157 0.54 -8.07 12.63
N ILE A 158 0.81 -9.14 11.88
CA ILE A 158 1.70 -10.22 12.35
C ILE A 158 3.13 -9.85 11.97
N SER A 159 4.02 -9.79 12.97
CA SER A 159 5.44 -9.56 12.74
C SER A 159 6.25 -10.82 13.03
N LEU A 160 7.06 -11.26 12.05
CA LEU A 160 7.88 -12.47 12.15
C LEU A 160 9.35 -12.13 11.90
N ARG A 161 10.24 -12.81 12.63
CA ARG A 161 11.70 -12.67 12.51
C ARG A 161 12.37 -14.03 12.68
N PRO A 162 13.46 -14.31 11.97
CA PRO A 162 14.31 -15.47 12.27
C PRO A 162 14.79 -15.44 13.73
N GLY A 163 14.83 -16.61 14.38
CA GLY A 163 15.15 -16.73 15.80
C GLY A 163 14.00 -16.43 16.77
N MET A 164 12.81 -16.13 16.27
CA MET A 164 11.63 -15.90 17.10
C MET A 164 11.07 -17.25 17.55
N ILE A 165 10.85 -17.40 18.87
CA ILE A 165 10.15 -18.56 19.44
C ILE A 165 8.65 -18.34 19.24
N LYS A 166 8.10 -19.02 18.28
CA LYS A 166 6.68 -19.01 17.95
C LYS A 166 6.32 -20.23 17.13
N ASP A 167 5.41 -21.04 17.63
CA ASP A 167 4.95 -22.25 16.97
C ASP A 167 4.30 -21.93 15.61
N ARG A 168 4.50 -22.83 14.65
CA ARG A 168 3.86 -22.75 13.32
C ARG A 168 2.34 -22.64 13.41
N ASP A 169 1.71 -23.42 14.30
CA ASP A 169 0.27 -23.44 14.43
C ASP A 169 -0.27 -22.12 15.06
N GLU A 170 0.50 -21.47 15.95
CA GLU A 170 0.19 -20.11 16.42
C GLU A 170 0.23 -19.08 15.28
N VAL A 171 1.20 -19.20 14.37
CA VAL A 171 1.27 -18.31 13.19
C VAL A 171 0.09 -18.57 12.24
N ILE A 172 -0.33 -19.82 12.11
CA ILE A 172 -1.52 -20.18 11.31
C ILE A 172 -2.79 -19.57 11.90
N ASP A 173 -2.97 -19.67 13.22
CA ASP A 173 -4.12 -19.08 13.92
C ASP A 173 -4.13 -17.55 13.76
N ASP A 174 -2.98 -16.90 13.88
CA ASP A 174 -2.85 -15.47 13.64
C ASP A 174 -3.24 -15.09 12.19
N LEU A 175 -2.80 -15.86 11.19
CA LEU A 175 -3.18 -15.64 9.80
C LEU A 175 -4.69 -15.77 9.57
N ILE A 176 -5.32 -16.76 10.18
CA ILE A 176 -6.78 -16.93 10.12
C ILE A 176 -7.49 -15.73 10.77
N ASN A 177 -6.99 -15.27 11.91
CA ASN A 177 -7.54 -14.11 12.63
C ASN A 177 -7.49 -12.82 11.80
N ILE A 178 -6.46 -12.64 10.97
CA ILE A 178 -6.32 -11.51 10.05
C ILE A 178 -6.93 -11.80 8.66
N GLN A 179 -7.79 -12.81 8.56
CA GLN A 179 -8.62 -13.15 7.39
C GLN A 179 -7.85 -13.76 6.20
N TYR A 180 -6.68 -14.36 6.43
CA TYR A 180 -6.04 -15.20 5.41
C TYR A 180 -6.75 -16.54 5.32
N VAL A 181 -6.82 -17.09 4.11
CA VAL A 181 -7.47 -18.37 3.85
C VAL A 181 -6.43 -19.43 3.51
N ARG A 182 -6.52 -20.59 4.14
CA ARG A 182 -5.67 -21.73 3.77
C ARG A 182 -6.09 -22.27 2.41
N SER A 183 -5.14 -22.35 1.47
CA SER A 183 -5.39 -22.91 0.14
C SER A 183 -4.15 -23.60 -0.40
N GLU A 184 -4.26 -24.91 -0.65
CA GLU A 184 -3.16 -25.72 -1.19
C GLU A 184 -3.13 -25.69 -2.73
N LEU A 185 -4.29 -25.48 -3.37
CA LEU A 185 -4.45 -25.57 -4.83
C LEU A 185 -4.44 -24.19 -5.50
N ASP A 186 -5.09 -23.21 -4.88
CA ASP A 186 -5.23 -21.85 -5.42
C ASP A 186 -4.47 -20.87 -4.55
N PHE A 187 -3.15 -20.74 -4.82
CA PHE A 187 -2.26 -19.87 -4.07
C PHE A 187 -2.30 -18.46 -4.65
N LYS A 188 -3.16 -17.63 -4.06
CA LYS A 188 -3.42 -16.25 -4.45
C LYS A 188 -3.29 -15.28 -3.28
N ARG A 189 -3.39 -13.99 -3.54
CA ARG A 189 -3.33 -12.94 -2.52
C ARG A 189 -4.29 -13.24 -1.35
N GLY A 190 -3.78 -13.04 -0.13
CA GLY A 190 -4.56 -13.31 1.08
C GLY A 190 -4.73 -14.80 1.38
N THR A 191 -3.93 -15.67 0.77
CA THR A 191 -3.91 -17.10 1.11
C THR A 191 -2.56 -17.54 1.65
N PHE A 192 -2.58 -18.66 2.37
CA PHE A 192 -1.38 -19.37 2.82
C PHE A 192 -1.51 -20.86 2.58
N ARG A 193 -0.39 -21.55 2.51
CA ARG A 193 -0.31 -23.02 2.41
C ARG A 193 0.76 -23.56 3.34
N VAL A 194 0.60 -24.79 3.78
CA VAL A 194 1.47 -25.45 4.76
C VAL A 194 2.02 -26.74 4.19
N LYS A 195 3.33 -26.93 4.22
CA LYS A 195 4.02 -28.14 3.79
C LYS A 195 5.05 -28.56 4.84
N GLY A 196 4.68 -29.50 5.71
CA GLY A 196 5.55 -29.89 6.84
C GLY A 196 5.83 -28.70 7.75
N ASP A 197 7.10 -28.40 7.97
CA ASP A 197 7.54 -27.28 8.81
C ASP A 197 7.72 -25.97 8.03
N VAL A 198 7.10 -25.88 6.85
CA VAL A 198 7.16 -24.69 5.97
C VAL A 198 5.79 -24.10 5.82
N LEU A 199 5.69 -22.81 6.06
CA LEU A 199 4.52 -21.97 5.84
C LEU A 199 4.81 -20.98 4.71
N GLU A 200 4.00 -21.01 3.65
CA GLU A 200 4.09 -20.08 2.53
C GLU A 200 2.86 -19.16 2.54
N ILE A 201 3.11 -17.87 2.48
CA ILE A 201 2.08 -16.82 2.59
C ILE A 201 2.19 -15.92 1.36
N LEU A 202 1.07 -15.66 0.67
CA LEU A 202 1.03 -14.63 -0.37
C LEU A 202 0.34 -13.37 0.18
N PRO A 203 1.13 -12.34 0.54
CA PRO A 203 0.61 -11.12 1.14
C PRO A 203 -0.37 -10.40 0.22
N VAL A 204 -1.32 -9.69 0.80
CA VAL A 204 -2.34 -8.93 0.04
C VAL A 204 -1.78 -7.72 -0.71
N SER A 205 -0.60 -7.26 -0.34
CA SER A 205 0.11 -6.13 -0.96
C SER A 205 0.89 -6.50 -2.22
N THR A 206 1.00 -7.79 -2.57
CA THR A 206 1.79 -8.26 -3.73
C THR A 206 1.04 -9.32 -4.53
N PHE A 207 1.41 -9.53 -5.80
CA PHE A 207 0.90 -10.62 -6.65
C PHE A 207 1.93 -11.72 -6.91
N GLU A 208 3.20 -11.36 -6.92
CA GLU A 208 4.28 -12.21 -7.43
C GLU A 208 5.21 -12.69 -6.32
N ASP A 209 5.33 -11.90 -5.26
CA ASP A 209 6.28 -12.14 -4.19
C ASP A 209 5.57 -12.76 -2.97
N ALA A 210 5.88 -14.02 -2.70
CA ALA A 210 5.39 -14.72 -1.52
C ALA A 210 6.49 -14.81 -0.45
N VAL A 211 6.06 -14.99 0.78
CA VAL A 211 6.93 -15.18 1.94
C VAL A 211 6.89 -16.65 2.33
N ARG A 212 8.07 -17.25 2.49
CA ARG A 212 8.22 -18.58 3.07
C ARG A 212 8.87 -18.47 4.43
N VAL A 213 8.21 -19.05 5.42
CA VAL A 213 8.67 -19.16 6.80
C VAL A 213 8.99 -20.61 7.06
N GLU A 214 10.24 -20.91 7.42
CA GLU A 214 10.75 -22.24 7.73
C GLU A 214 10.89 -22.35 9.25
N PHE A 215 10.34 -23.41 9.83
CA PHE A 215 10.35 -23.66 11.27
C PHE A 215 11.29 -24.81 11.61
N PHE A 216 11.93 -24.71 12.76
CA PHE A 216 12.65 -25.81 13.39
C PHE A 216 12.12 -25.99 14.83
N GLY A 217 11.21 -26.95 15.01
CA GLY A 217 10.43 -27.04 16.24
C GLY A 217 9.56 -25.80 16.43
N ASP A 218 9.70 -25.14 17.58
CA ASP A 218 8.93 -23.96 17.97
C ASP A 218 9.65 -22.63 17.59
N GLU A 219 10.73 -22.71 16.79
CA GLU A 219 11.52 -21.54 16.40
C GLU A 219 11.40 -21.29 14.89
N ILE A 220 11.31 -20.03 14.52
CA ILE A 220 11.41 -19.58 13.13
C ILE A 220 12.91 -19.60 12.74
N ASP A 221 13.32 -20.59 11.94
CA ASP A 221 14.69 -20.75 11.50
C ASP A 221 15.05 -19.75 10.40
N ARG A 222 14.17 -19.62 9.40
CA ARG A 222 14.44 -18.79 8.22
C ARG A 222 13.18 -18.18 7.63
N ILE A 223 13.34 -16.97 7.09
CA ILE A 223 12.29 -16.29 6.30
C ILE A 223 12.88 -15.87 4.97
N VAL A 224 12.22 -16.21 3.86
CA VAL A 224 12.63 -15.83 2.51
C VAL A 224 11.46 -15.27 1.71
N GLU A 225 11.78 -14.37 0.80
CA GLU A 225 10.89 -13.92 -0.26
C GLU A 225 11.18 -14.74 -1.52
N PHE A 226 10.14 -15.24 -2.17
CA PHE A 226 10.26 -16.04 -3.38
C PHE A 226 9.19 -15.68 -4.41
N ASP A 227 9.52 -15.90 -5.67
CA ASP A 227 8.60 -15.71 -6.77
C ASP A 227 7.57 -16.86 -6.83
N VAL A 228 6.29 -16.53 -6.87
CA VAL A 228 5.19 -17.51 -6.83
C VAL A 228 5.16 -18.42 -8.05
N LEU A 229 5.52 -17.90 -9.23
CA LEU A 229 5.45 -18.64 -10.51
C LEU A 229 6.65 -19.56 -10.68
N THR A 230 7.85 -19.06 -10.40
CA THR A 230 9.10 -19.81 -10.60
C THR A 230 9.53 -20.60 -9.36
N GLY A 231 9.09 -20.20 -8.18
CA GLY A 231 9.55 -20.73 -6.89
C GLY A 231 10.96 -20.27 -6.51
N GLU A 232 11.58 -19.37 -7.29
CA GLU A 232 12.93 -18.89 -7.05
C GLU A 232 13.00 -17.98 -5.83
N VAL A 233 13.95 -18.23 -4.94
CA VAL A 233 14.19 -17.38 -3.77
C VAL A 233 14.87 -16.09 -4.22
N LYS A 234 14.21 -14.96 -4.00
CA LYS A 234 14.71 -13.62 -4.33
C LYS A 234 15.69 -13.10 -3.28
N ARG A 235 15.32 -13.24 -2.02
CA ARG A 235 16.16 -12.77 -0.89
C ARG A 235 15.76 -13.40 0.44
N SER A 236 16.70 -13.41 1.39
CA SER A 236 16.41 -13.71 2.80
C SER A 236 15.93 -12.45 3.52
N LEU A 237 14.96 -12.62 4.40
CA LEU A 237 14.36 -11.54 5.18
C LEU A 237 14.74 -11.69 6.66
N ASN A 238 15.19 -10.60 7.28
CA ASN A 238 15.42 -10.52 8.73
C ASN A 238 14.17 -10.11 9.50
N PHE A 239 13.14 -9.71 8.79
CA PHE A 239 11.85 -9.28 9.32
C PHE A 239 10.81 -9.30 8.20
N VAL A 240 9.59 -9.69 8.54
CA VAL A 240 8.41 -9.53 7.68
C VAL A 240 7.20 -9.11 8.50
N ALA A 241 6.42 -8.19 7.96
CA ALA A 241 5.12 -7.80 8.47
C ALA A 241 4.02 -8.32 7.53
N ILE A 242 3.06 -9.06 8.07
CA ILE A 242 1.89 -9.54 7.33
C ILE A 242 0.68 -8.74 7.79
N PHE A 243 0.05 -8.05 6.86
CA PHE A 243 -1.09 -7.19 7.11
C PHE A 243 -2.42 -7.91 6.86
N PRO A 244 -3.52 -7.50 7.51
CA PRO A 244 -4.84 -8.11 7.33
C PRO A 244 -5.27 -8.21 5.86
N ALA A 245 -5.88 -9.36 5.50
CA ALA A 245 -6.34 -9.63 4.14
C ALA A 245 -7.58 -8.83 3.73
N SER A 246 -8.32 -8.29 4.68
CA SER A 246 -9.46 -7.41 4.43
C SER A 246 -9.30 -6.09 5.17
N PRO A 247 -9.81 -4.96 4.61
CA PRO A 247 -9.92 -3.73 5.37
C PRO A 247 -10.77 -4.00 6.62
N VAL A 248 -10.24 -3.68 7.77
CA VAL A 248 -10.97 -3.88 9.04
C VAL A 248 -12.20 -3.03 9.05
N SER A 249 -13.34 -3.64 8.78
CA SER A 249 -14.63 -3.00 9.02
C SER A 249 -14.92 -3.01 10.52
N TYR A 250 -15.33 -1.88 11.05
CA TYR A 250 -15.67 -1.63 12.48
C TYR A 250 -16.63 -2.67 13.10
N THR A 251 -17.26 -3.50 12.29
CA THR A 251 -18.24 -4.51 12.71
C THR A 251 -17.61 -5.76 13.34
N HIS A 252 -16.36 -6.07 13.05
CA HIS A 252 -15.71 -7.26 13.61
C HIS A 252 -15.10 -7.03 15.01
N LEU A 253 -14.66 -5.82 15.33
CA LEU A 253 -14.11 -5.51 16.66
C LEU A 253 -15.16 -5.54 17.77
N ARG A 254 -16.42 -5.22 17.49
CA ARG A 254 -17.52 -5.31 18.50
C ARG A 254 -17.94 -6.73 18.86
N ALA A 255 -17.63 -7.73 18.04
CA ALA A 255 -18.02 -9.11 18.32
C ALA A 255 -17.14 -9.78 19.39
N HIS A 256 -15.94 -9.27 19.63
CA HIS A 256 -15.01 -9.78 20.65
C HIS A 256 -15.16 -9.10 22.02
N GLU A 257 -15.77 -7.92 22.11
CA GLU A 257 -15.98 -7.21 23.38
C GLU A 257 -17.26 -7.64 24.15
N THR A 258 -18.05 -8.54 23.60
CA THR A 258 -19.32 -9.00 24.22
C THR A 258 -19.29 -10.48 24.63
N ARG A 259 -18.16 -10.98 25.10
CA ARG A 259 -18.10 -12.28 25.79
C ARG A 259 -17.41 -12.19 27.11
#